data_b774d26918c972e7600c0dbc5466a0aa
#
_entry.id   b774d26918c972e7600c0dbc5466a0aa
#
_cell.length_a   1.000
_cell.length_b   1.000
_cell.length_c   1.000
_cell.angle_alpha   90.00
_cell.angle_beta   90.00
_cell.angle_gamma   90.00
#
_symmetry.space_group_name_H-M   'P 1'
#
loop_
_entity.id
_entity.type
_entity.pdbx_description
1 polymer ?
#
loop_
_entity_poly.entity_id
_entity_poly.type
_entity_poly.pdbx_seq_one_letter_code
_entity_poly.pdbx_strand_id
1 'polypeptide(L)'
;MQTLANQIRLIVLLVLAHFCFVMTAHAHGFSIGQLRIEHPYAPPSKHPTVAGVFFKSIDNKGRDADELTGASSPIAQTVELHQMHMQGDVMRMRAVPAIALPANSSVSFQHGQPDTFHLMLIGLKQPLKDGDRFPVTLQFKRAGEVEVMVWVQSPKEGAGSHSHKH
;
A
#
# COMPACT_ATOMS: atom_id res chain seq x y z
N MET A 1 -41.30 40.64 -10.87
CA MET A 1 -40.11 40.68 -10.00
C MET A 1 -39.88 39.37 -9.22
N GLN A 2 -40.90 38.66 -8.74
CA GLN A 2 -40.78 37.39 -8.01
C GLN A 2 -40.23 36.22 -8.87
N THR A 3 -40.57 36.15 -10.14
CA THR A 3 -40.11 35.09 -11.08
C THR A 3 -38.59 35.16 -11.32
N LEU A 4 -38.02 36.34 -11.47
CA LEU A 4 -36.59 36.54 -11.68
C LEU A 4 -35.79 36.17 -10.41
N ALA A 5 -36.29 36.52 -9.24
CA ALA A 5 -35.68 36.18 -7.96
C ALA A 5 -35.66 34.66 -7.70
N ASN A 6 -36.69 33.93 -8.08
CA ASN A 6 -36.77 32.49 -8.00
C ASN A 6 -35.82 31.78 -8.98
N GLN A 7 -35.68 32.30 -10.18
CA GLN A 7 -34.70 31.75 -11.14
C GLN A 7 -33.25 31.93 -10.67
N ILE A 8 -32.92 33.08 -10.12
CA ILE A 8 -31.58 33.35 -9.55
C ILE A 8 -31.30 32.40 -8.36
N ARG A 9 -32.28 32.19 -7.48
CA ARG A 9 -32.15 31.24 -6.36
C ARG A 9 -31.92 29.80 -6.85
N LEU A 10 -32.64 29.37 -7.89
CA LEU A 10 -32.46 28.03 -8.46
C LEU A 10 -31.08 27.83 -9.08
N ILE A 11 -30.58 28.83 -9.79
CA ILE A 11 -29.20 28.81 -10.39
C ILE A 11 -28.12 28.75 -9.29
N VAL A 12 -28.27 29.54 -8.24
CA VAL A 12 -27.32 29.54 -7.10
C VAL A 12 -27.33 28.20 -6.38
N LEU A 13 -28.50 27.57 -6.17
CA LEU A 13 -28.61 26.24 -5.59
C LEU A 13 -27.96 25.16 -6.47
N LEU A 14 -28.17 25.23 -7.80
CA LEU A 14 -27.52 24.31 -8.74
C LEU A 14 -25.99 24.48 -8.79
N VAL A 15 -25.49 25.69 -8.72
CA VAL A 15 -24.03 25.95 -8.66
C VAL A 15 -23.44 25.47 -7.34
N LEU A 16 -24.11 25.70 -6.21
CA LEU A 16 -23.69 25.19 -4.90
C LEU A 16 -23.74 23.64 -4.84
N ALA A 17 -24.74 23.01 -5.44
CA ALA A 17 -24.83 21.55 -5.53
C ALA A 17 -23.71 20.95 -6.40
N HIS A 18 -23.30 21.62 -7.47
CA HIS A 18 -22.14 21.20 -8.29
C HIS A 18 -20.81 21.35 -7.54
N PHE A 19 -20.65 22.34 -6.69
CA PHE A 19 -19.42 22.57 -5.94
C PHE A 19 -19.18 21.53 -4.82
N CYS A 20 -20.25 20.91 -4.29
CA CYS A 20 -20.16 19.86 -3.28
C CYS A 20 -19.74 18.48 -3.82
N PHE A 21 -19.68 18.27 -5.15
CA PHE A 21 -19.46 16.94 -5.73
C PHE A 21 -18.01 16.64 -6.10
N VAL A 22 -17.06 17.57 -5.85
CA VAL A 22 -15.65 17.32 -6.09
C VAL A 22 -14.96 16.87 -4.80
N MET A 23 -15.47 15.83 -4.15
CA MET A 23 -14.71 15.04 -3.20
C MET A 23 -13.79 14.14 -4.00
N THR A 24 -12.58 14.59 -4.28
CA THR A 24 -11.51 13.73 -4.80
C THR A 24 -11.22 12.65 -3.76
N ALA A 25 -11.66 11.43 -4.04
CA ALA A 25 -11.19 10.26 -3.31
C ALA A 25 -9.68 10.16 -3.53
N HIS A 26 -8.89 10.63 -2.58
CA HIS A 26 -7.45 10.43 -2.59
C HIS A 26 -7.23 8.94 -2.33
N ALA A 27 -7.00 8.18 -3.39
CA ALA A 27 -6.37 6.88 -3.24
C ALA A 27 -5.03 7.12 -2.52
N HIS A 28 -4.81 6.47 -1.38
CA HIS A 28 -3.61 6.60 -0.58
C HIS A 28 -2.42 5.97 -1.33
N GLY A 29 -1.92 6.68 -2.31
CA GLY A 29 -0.74 6.34 -3.09
C GLY A 29 0.38 7.35 -2.83
N PHE A 30 1.62 6.87 -2.82
CA PHE A 30 2.82 7.69 -2.72
C PHE A 30 3.57 7.61 -4.03
N SER A 31 4.32 8.67 -4.37
CA SER A 31 5.08 8.71 -5.63
C SER A 31 6.46 9.29 -5.39
N ILE A 32 7.45 8.75 -6.10
CA ILE A 32 8.78 9.30 -6.21
C ILE A 32 9.27 9.12 -7.65
N GLY A 33 9.55 10.22 -8.32
CA GLY A 33 9.87 10.19 -9.76
C GLY A 33 8.75 9.53 -10.58
N GLN A 34 9.06 8.45 -11.25
CA GLN A 34 8.11 7.64 -12.04
C GLN A 34 7.57 6.42 -11.29
N LEU A 35 7.98 6.22 -10.05
CA LEU A 35 7.48 5.13 -9.22
C LEU A 35 6.23 5.56 -8.45
N ARG A 36 5.25 4.67 -8.37
CA ARG A 36 4.03 4.86 -7.60
C ARG A 36 3.83 3.66 -6.67
N ILE A 37 3.71 3.93 -5.39
CA ILE A 37 3.47 2.95 -4.33
C ILE A 37 1.98 3.00 -3.99
N GLU A 38 1.26 1.91 -4.27
CA GLU A 38 -0.18 1.83 -4.09
C GLU A 38 -0.53 1.16 -2.77
N HIS A 39 -1.30 1.88 -1.95
CA HIS A 39 -1.96 1.37 -0.76
C HIS A 39 -1.04 0.60 0.21
N PRO A 40 -0.09 1.29 0.89
CA PRO A 40 0.72 0.68 1.93
C PRO A 40 -0.14 0.25 3.12
N TYR A 41 -0.04 -1.01 3.54
CA TYR A 41 -0.81 -1.53 4.67
C TYR A 41 -0.06 -2.66 5.40
N ALA A 42 -0.47 -2.91 6.63
CA ALA A 42 -0.05 -4.06 7.43
C ALA A 42 -1.27 -4.67 8.12
N PRO A 43 -1.38 -6.01 8.25
CA PRO A 43 -2.34 -6.58 9.17
C PRO A 43 -1.90 -6.34 10.62
N PRO A 44 -2.81 -6.37 11.60
CA PRO A 44 -2.44 -6.41 13.01
C PRO A 44 -1.45 -7.54 13.28
N SER A 45 -0.42 -7.28 14.07
CA SER A 45 0.63 -8.30 14.27
C SER A 45 0.12 -9.47 15.10
N LYS A 46 0.27 -10.67 14.56
CA LYS A 46 0.01 -11.93 15.27
C LYS A 46 1.15 -12.30 16.20
N HIS A 47 2.34 -11.76 15.94
CA HIS A 47 3.56 -11.98 16.72
C HIS A 47 4.02 -10.66 17.35
N PRO A 48 4.51 -10.64 18.59
CA PRO A 48 4.84 -9.40 19.29
C PRO A 48 6.03 -8.64 18.68
N THR A 49 6.93 -9.32 17.98
CA THR A 49 8.20 -8.75 17.50
C THR A 49 8.38 -8.73 15.99
N VAL A 50 7.42 -9.27 15.22
CA VAL A 50 7.51 -9.28 13.75
C VAL A 50 6.16 -8.97 13.11
N ALA A 51 6.18 -8.26 11.97
CA ALA A 51 5.02 -7.97 11.15
C ALA A 51 5.38 -7.82 9.68
N GLY A 52 4.44 -8.16 8.79
CA GLY A 52 4.56 -7.91 7.35
C GLY A 52 3.99 -6.55 6.98
N VAL A 53 4.65 -5.86 6.04
CA VAL A 53 4.11 -4.69 5.35
C VAL A 53 3.93 -5.03 3.89
N PHE A 54 2.79 -4.67 3.36
CA PHE A 54 2.32 -5.00 2.02
C PHE A 54 1.92 -3.73 1.27
N PHE A 55 1.93 -3.83 -0.05
CA PHE A 55 1.39 -2.82 -0.97
C PHE A 55 0.46 -3.52 -1.96
N LYS A 56 -0.49 -2.78 -2.53
CA LYS A 56 -1.20 -3.31 -3.69
C LYS A 56 -0.21 -3.58 -4.82
N SER A 57 0.64 -2.60 -5.11
CA SER A 57 1.73 -2.70 -6.08
C SER A 57 2.77 -1.58 -5.88
N ILE A 58 3.93 -1.76 -6.46
CA ILE A 58 4.84 -0.68 -6.85
C ILE A 58 4.86 -0.65 -8.37
N ASP A 59 4.35 0.45 -8.92
CA ASP A 59 4.26 0.66 -10.37
C ASP A 59 5.42 1.53 -10.83
N ASN A 60 6.20 1.04 -11.80
CA ASN A 60 7.18 1.85 -12.51
C ASN A 60 6.57 2.33 -13.83
N LYS A 61 6.20 3.62 -13.90
CA LYS A 61 5.66 4.27 -15.10
C LYS A 61 6.76 4.83 -16.01
N GLY A 62 8.03 4.72 -15.58
CA GLY A 62 9.20 5.19 -16.33
C GLY A 62 9.64 4.22 -17.41
N ARG A 63 10.51 4.74 -18.30
CA ARG A 63 11.14 3.96 -19.38
C ARG A 63 12.38 3.18 -18.92
N ASP A 64 12.87 3.48 -17.75
CA ASP A 64 14.04 2.86 -17.15
C ASP A 64 13.64 1.96 -15.98
N ALA A 65 14.30 0.81 -15.86
CA ALA A 65 14.15 -0.06 -14.70
C ALA A 65 14.74 0.57 -13.44
N ASP A 66 14.17 0.25 -12.29
CA ASP A 66 14.69 0.59 -10.97
C ASP A 66 14.73 -0.67 -10.07
N GLU A 67 15.20 -0.54 -8.86
CA GLU A 67 15.24 -1.62 -7.87
C GLU A 67 14.88 -1.04 -6.49
N LEU A 68 14.03 -1.74 -5.75
CA LEU A 68 13.88 -1.51 -4.30
C LEU A 68 15.03 -2.25 -3.61
N THR A 69 15.94 -1.51 -3.00
CA THR A 69 17.21 -2.04 -2.43
C THR A 69 17.18 -2.11 -0.91
N GLY A 70 16.17 -1.52 -0.27
CA GLY A 70 16.05 -1.55 1.18
C GLY A 70 14.81 -0.82 1.68
N ALA A 71 14.57 -0.97 2.96
CA ALA A 71 13.56 -0.21 3.69
C ALA A 71 13.96 -0.06 5.15
N SER A 72 13.40 0.95 5.82
CA SER A 72 13.58 1.18 7.25
C SER A 72 12.29 1.71 7.89
N SER A 73 12.16 1.54 9.20
CA SER A 73 11.04 2.10 9.97
C SER A 73 11.48 2.37 11.40
N PRO A 74 11.07 3.49 12.02
CA PRO A 74 11.40 3.80 13.41
C PRO A 74 10.77 2.84 14.43
N ILE A 75 9.77 2.05 14.03
CA ILE A 75 9.07 1.11 14.92
C ILE A 75 9.68 -0.29 14.97
N ALA A 76 10.68 -0.59 14.12
CA ALA A 76 11.35 -1.88 14.05
C ALA A 76 12.88 -1.71 14.13
N GLN A 77 13.59 -2.77 14.52
CA GLN A 77 15.05 -2.77 14.51
C GLN A 77 15.60 -2.91 13.08
N THR A 78 14.94 -3.77 12.28
CA THR A 78 15.34 -4.07 10.90
C THR A 78 14.12 -4.24 10.04
N VAL A 79 14.24 -3.87 8.75
CA VAL A 79 13.24 -4.16 7.71
C VAL A 79 13.93 -4.94 6.61
N GLU A 80 13.43 -6.13 6.31
CA GLU A 80 13.95 -7.00 5.26
C GLU A 80 13.00 -7.05 4.06
N LEU A 81 13.55 -7.20 2.86
CA LEU A 81 12.79 -7.47 1.64
C LEU A 81 12.62 -8.98 1.51
N HIS A 82 11.39 -9.45 1.41
CA HIS A 82 11.09 -10.87 1.29
C HIS A 82 10.33 -11.18 0.00
N GLN A 83 10.62 -12.33 -0.58
CA GLN A 83 9.88 -12.92 -1.69
C GLN A 83 9.06 -14.11 -1.18
N MET A 84 7.80 -14.15 -1.55
CA MET A 84 6.91 -15.29 -1.35
C MET A 84 6.93 -16.16 -2.61
N HIS A 85 7.08 -17.47 -2.45
CA HIS A 85 7.02 -18.42 -3.56
C HIS A 85 6.39 -19.73 -3.11
N MET A 86 5.76 -20.43 -4.03
CA MET A 86 5.24 -21.78 -3.79
C MET A 86 6.33 -22.83 -3.98
N GLN A 87 6.42 -23.76 -3.03
CA GLN A 87 7.24 -24.96 -3.13
C GLN A 87 6.31 -26.17 -2.91
N GLY A 88 5.79 -26.76 -3.98
CA GLY A 88 4.64 -27.64 -3.91
C GLY A 88 3.44 -26.89 -3.36
N ASP A 89 2.75 -27.45 -2.38
CA ASP A 89 1.59 -26.83 -1.74
C ASP A 89 1.95 -25.92 -0.53
N VAL A 90 3.25 -25.67 -0.31
CA VAL A 90 3.72 -24.87 0.82
C VAL A 90 4.22 -23.51 0.34
N MET A 91 3.62 -22.45 0.87
CA MET A 91 4.12 -21.08 0.65
C MET A 91 5.34 -20.84 1.54
N ARG A 92 6.43 -20.45 0.92
CA ARG A 92 7.69 -20.13 1.59
C ARG A 92 8.08 -18.67 1.37
N MET A 93 8.73 -18.11 2.37
CA MET A 93 9.28 -16.76 2.34
C MET A 93 10.80 -16.84 2.42
N ARG A 94 11.48 -16.02 1.64
CA ARG A 94 12.95 -15.87 1.71
C ARG A 94 13.32 -14.41 1.61
N ALA A 95 14.36 -14.00 2.33
CA ALA A 95 14.96 -12.69 2.18
C ALA A 95 15.63 -12.57 0.80
N VAL A 96 15.49 -11.39 0.20
CA VAL A 96 16.15 -11.03 -1.06
C VAL A 96 16.89 -9.70 -0.91
N PRO A 97 18.05 -9.52 -1.58
CA PRO A 97 18.85 -8.31 -1.43
C PRO A 97 18.22 -7.09 -2.12
N ALA A 98 17.40 -7.31 -3.14
CA ALA A 98 16.69 -6.28 -3.88
C ALA A 98 15.50 -6.86 -4.62
N ILE A 99 14.55 -5.98 -4.99
CA ILE A 99 13.37 -6.32 -5.78
C ILE A 99 13.40 -5.49 -7.06
N ALA A 100 13.48 -6.16 -8.21
CA ALA A 100 13.49 -5.51 -9.51
C ALA A 100 12.14 -4.84 -9.82
N LEU A 101 12.19 -3.63 -10.34
CA LEU A 101 11.06 -2.83 -10.81
C LEU A 101 11.26 -2.50 -12.29
N PRO A 102 10.94 -3.42 -13.22
CA PRO A 102 11.16 -3.21 -14.64
C PRO A 102 10.44 -1.96 -15.16
N ALA A 103 10.93 -1.40 -16.26
CA ALA A 103 10.29 -0.27 -16.92
C ALA A 103 8.85 -0.61 -17.34
N ASN A 104 7.93 0.35 -17.21
CA ASN A 104 6.52 0.20 -17.59
C ASN A 104 5.85 -1.05 -17.00
N SER A 105 6.16 -1.37 -15.73
CA SER A 105 5.64 -2.57 -15.06
C SER A 105 4.98 -2.26 -13.73
N SER A 106 4.23 -3.23 -13.24
CA SER A 106 3.63 -3.24 -11.90
C SER A 106 4.10 -4.49 -11.18
N VAL A 107 4.72 -4.31 -10.01
CA VAL A 107 5.20 -5.41 -9.17
C VAL A 107 4.29 -5.53 -7.95
N SER A 108 3.77 -6.74 -7.72
CA SER A 108 2.81 -7.02 -6.65
C SER A 108 3.51 -7.24 -5.31
N PHE A 109 2.90 -6.68 -4.25
CA PHE A 109 3.31 -6.87 -2.85
C PHE A 109 2.11 -7.29 -1.98
N GLN A 110 1.18 -8.06 -2.55
CA GLN A 110 -0.08 -8.39 -1.88
C GLN A 110 0.08 -9.54 -0.88
N HIS A 111 -0.60 -9.42 0.25
CA HIS A 111 -0.64 -10.47 1.26
C HIS A 111 -1.34 -11.74 0.74
N GLY A 112 -0.75 -12.91 1.04
CA GLY A 112 -1.38 -14.21 0.76
C GLY A 112 -1.39 -14.63 -0.72
N GLN A 113 -0.72 -13.90 -1.61
CA GLN A 113 -0.56 -14.28 -3.01
C GLN A 113 0.79 -14.96 -3.23
N PRO A 114 0.88 -15.99 -4.10
CA PRO A 114 2.16 -16.56 -4.51
C PRO A 114 2.94 -15.59 -5.40
N ASP A 115 4.25 -15.79 -5.47
CA ASP A 115 5.17 -15.06 -6.35
C ASP A 115 5.10 -13.53 -6.20
N THR A 116 4.89 -13.07 -4.97
CA THR A 116 4.85 -11.65 -4.59
C THR A 116 5.97 -11.32 -3.62
N PHE A 117 6.05 -10.04 -3.27
CA PHE A 117 7.00 -9.53 -2.30
C PHE A 117 6.30 -8.91 -1.11
N HIS A 118 7.03 -8.73 -0.02
CA HIS A 118 6.60 -7.94 1.13
C HIS A 118 7.82 -7.45 1.91
N LEU A 119 7.60 -6.50 2.80
CA LEU A 119 8.61 -6.09 3.77
C LEU A 119 8.33 -6.82 5.09
N MET A 120 9.39 -7.33 5.72
CA MET A 120 9.31 -7.95 7.04
C MET A 120 9.93 -7.02 8.07
N LEU A 121 9.10 -6.48 8.97
CA LEU A 121 9.54 -5.73 10.15
C LEU A 121 10.00 -6.72 11.20
N ILE A 122 11.24 -6.56 11.68
CA ILE A 122 11.88 -7.43 12.68
C ILE A 122 12.27 -6.57 13.88
N GLY A 123 12.04 -7.10 15.09
CA GLY A 123 12.32 -6.38 16.33
C GLY A 123 11.37 -5.21 16.53
N LEU A 124 10.05 -5.42 16.36
CA LEU A 124 9.04 -4.42 16.67
C LEU A 124 9.17 -3.93 18.11
N LYS A 125 9.09 -2.62 18.31
CA LYS A 125 9.09 -2.01 19.64
C LYS A 125 7.80 -2.26 20.41
N GLN A 126 6.69 -2.49 19.67
CA GLN A 126 5.38 -2.84 20.20
C GLN A 126 4.55 -3.56 19.12
N PRO A 127 3.58 -4.43 19.50
CA PRO A 127 2.67 -5.05 18.56
C PRO A 127 1.83 -4.01 17.80
N LEU A 128 1.55 -4.28 16.52
CA LEU A 128 0.69 -3.44 15.68
C LEU A 128 -0.79 -3.77 15.96
N LYS A 129 -1.61 -2.74 16.15
CA LYS A 129 -3.05 -2.84 16.38
C LYS A 129 -3.81 -2.22 15.21
N ASP A 130 -5.02 -2.71 14.97
CA ASP A 130 -5.91 -2.14 13.95
C ASP A 130 -6.11 -0.64 14.17
N GLY A 131 -6.00 0.15 13.10
CA GLY A 131 -6.04 1.62 13.14
C GLY A 131 -4.71 2.32 13.39
N ASP A 132 -3.65 1.63 13.80
CA ASP A 132 -2.31 2.20 13.93
C ASP A 132 -1.79 2.70 12.58
N ARG A 133 -0.87 3.68 12.64
CA ARG A 133 -0.16 4.21 11.47
C ARG A 133 1.30 4.40 11.81
N PHE A 134 2.17 4.08 10.86
CA PHE A 134 3.60 4.26 11.05
C PHE A 134 4.32 4.51 9.72
N PRO A 135 5.42 5.28 9.73
CA PRO A 135 6.19 5.53 8.54
C PRO A 135 7.12 4.36 8.21
N VAL A 136 7.28 4.13 6.91
CA VAL A 136 8.30 3.27 6.33
C VAL A 136 9.02 4.06 5.25
N THR A 137 10.35 4.13 5.34
CA THR A 137 11.20 4.70 4.29
C THR A 137 11.61 3.59 3.34
N LEU A 138 11.27 3.74 2.06
CA LEU A 138 11.66 2.84 0.97
C LEU A 138 12.89 3.43 0.28
N GLN A 139 13.88 2.58 -0.02
CA GLN A 139 15.14 2.96 -0.67
C GLN A 139 15.20 2.36 -2.06
N PHE A 140 15.20 3.21 -3.09
CA PHE A 140 15.31 2.80 -4.48
C PHE A 140 16.70 3.14 -5.03
N LYS A 141 17.21 2.31 -5.90
CA LYS A 141 18.55 2.44 -6.48
C LYS A 141 18.70 3.73 -7.29
N ARG A 142 17.69 4.13 -8.04
CA ARG A 142 17.71 5.31 -8.93
C ARG A 142 16.80 6.43 -8.44
N ALA A 143 15.59 6.12 -8.03
CA ALA A 143 14.63 7.13 -7.60
C ALA A 143 14.99 7.77 -6.25
N GLY A 144 15.85 7.13 -5.43
CA GLY A 144 16.21 7.62 -4.09
C GLY A 144 15.28 7.10 -3.00
N GLU A 145 15.01 7.90 -1.98
CA GLU A 145 14.23 7.48 -0.81
C GLU A 145 12.88 8.20 -0.76
N VAL A 146 11.85 7.46 -0.34
CA VAL A 146 10.52 8.02 -0.05
C VAL A 146 9.96 7.43 1.22
N GLU A 147 9.41 8.28 2.07
CA GLU A 147 8.64 7.86 3.23
C GLU A 147 7.19 7.64 2.83
N VAL A 148 6.66 6.48 3.18
CA VAL A 148 5.24 6.12 2.99
C VAL A 148 4.59 5.87 4.34
N MET A 149 3.34 6.29 4.51
CA MET A 149 2.56 6.01 5.71
C MET A 149 1.84 4.67 5.53
N VAL A 150 2.16 3.71 6.38
CA VAL A 150 1.52 2.38 6.43
C VAL A 150 0.36 2.42 7.41
N TRP A 151 -0.78 1.89 6.99
CA TRP A 151 -1.98 1.77 7.82
C TRP A 151 -2.15 0.35 8.28
N VAL A 152 -2.32 0.16 9.59
CA VAL A 152 -2.65 -1.15 10.14
C VAL A 152 -4.15 -1.35 9.99
N GLN A 153 -4.52 -2.39 9.24
CA GLN A 153 -5.91 -2.71 8.96
C GLN A 153 -6.14 -4.21 8.92
N SER A 154 -7.20 -4.65 9.54
CA SER A 154 -7.63 -6.04 9.44
C SER A 154 -8.08 -6.34 8.02
N PRO A 155 -7.72 -7.51 7.44
CA PRO A 155 -8.28 -7.93 6.17
C PRO A 155 -9.81 -7.89 6.25
N LYS A 156 -10.47 -7.24 5.26
CA LYS A 156 -11.93 -7.33 5.17
C LYS A 156 -12.30 -8.79 4.95
N GLU A 157 -13.05 -9.39 5.86
CA GLU A 157 -13.67 -10.70 5.66
C GLU A 157 -14.56 -10.61 4.41
N GLY A 158 -14.16 -11.26 3.31
CA GLY A 158 -14.94 -11.22 2.08
C GLY A 158 -14.22 -11.57 0.78
N ALA A 159 -12.91 -11.76 0.79
CA ALA A 159 -12.18 -12.18 -0.40
C ALA A 159 -11.55 -13.56 -0.17
N GLY A 160 -12.32 -14.63 -0.39
CA GLY A 160 -11.77 -15.99 -0.55
C GLY A 160 -11.90 -16.95 0.62
N SER A 161 -13.04 -17.00 1.31
CA SER A 161 -13.39 -18.16 2.13
C SER A 161 -14.26 -19.12 1.30
N HIS A 162 -13.64 -19.97 0.48
CA HIS A 162 -14.28 -21.21 0.06
C HIS A 162 -14.22 -22.18 1.24
N SER A 163 -15.25 -22.16 2.05
CA SER A 163 -15.54 -23.19 3.05
C SER A 163 -15.81 -24.51 2.32
N HIS A 164 -14.85 -25.42 2.31
CA HIS A 164 -15.13 -26.81 2.02
C HIS A 164 -15.87 -27.40 3.25
N LYS A 165 -17.19 -27.54 3.12
CA LYS A 165 -17.96 -28.42 3.99
C LYS A 165 -17.68 -29.86 3.56
N HIS A 166 -17.14 -30.63 4.47
CA HIS A 166 -17.25 -32.11 4.50
C HIS A 166 -18.55 -32.50 5.21
#